data_e4f4a7ed98f705d028db8a32859d6f46
#
_entry.id   e4f4a7ed98f705d028db8a32859d6f46
#
_cell.length_a   1.000
_cell.length_b   1.000
_cell.length_c   1.000
_cell.angle_alpha   90.00
_cell.angle_beta   90.00
_cell.angle_gamma   90.00
#
_symmetry.space_group_name_H-M   'P 1'
#
loop_
_entity.id
_entity.type
_entity.pdbx_description
1 polymer ?
#
loop_
_entity_poly.entity_id
_entity_poly.type
_entity_poly.pdbx_seq_one_letter_code
_entity_poly.pdbx_strand_id
1 'polypeptide(L)' 'MAQEFSKGDHVSWKSHGGTAEGTVEKKITEETEAAGRKVKASSDEPQYGVKSEKSGGTAVHKPSALNKD' A
#
# COMPACT_ATOMS: atom_id res chain seq x y z
N MET A 1 1.95 14.26 -10.52
CA MET A 1 2.65 13.04 -10.96
C MET A 1 2.29 11.90 -10.03
N ALA A 2 1.92 10.77 -10.61
CA ALA A 2 1.63 9.60 -9.79
C ALA A 2 2.93 9.05 -9.23
N GLN A 3 2.93 8.77 -7.94
CA GLN A 3 4.06 8.10 -7.30
C GLN A 3 3.98 6.62 -7.61
N GLU A 4 5.09 6.05 -8.00
CA GLU A 4 5.18 4.63 -8.25
C GLU A 4 6.09 3.98 -7.23
N PHE A 5 5.66 2.83 -6.75
CA PHE A 5 6.42 2.01 -5.82
C PHE A 5 6.64 0.64 -6.42
N SER A 6 7.70 0.00 -6.02
CA SER A 6 8.03 -1.35 -6.47
C SER A 6 8.00 -2.31 -5.30
N LYS A 7 7.80 -3.58 -5.61
CA LYS A 7 7.86 -4.62 -4.60
C LYS A 7 9.20 -4.54 -3.85
N GLY A 8 9.13 -4.50 -2.55
CA GLY A 8 10.31 -4.38 -1.70
C GLY A 8 10.64 -2.97 -1.27
N ASP A 9 9.95 -1.96 -1.83
CA ASP A 9 10.18 -0.57 -1.44
C ASP A 9 9.70 -0.36 -0.01
N HIS A 10 10.50 0.37 0.77
CA HIS A 10 10.12 0.74 2.13
C HIS A 10 9.28 2.02 2.07
N VAL A 11 8.12 1.98 2.69
CA VAL A 11 7.16 3.09 2.65
C VAL A 11 6.61 3.35 4.04
N SER A 12 6.02 4.52 4.21
CA SER A 12 5.30 4.86 5.43
C SER A 12 3.96 5.48 5.07
N TRP A 13 3.03 5.42 6.01
CA TRP A 13 1.70 6.00 5.84
C TRP A 13 1.15 6.40 7.20
N LYS A 14 0.16 7.28 7.19
CA LYS A 14 -0.51 7.67 8.41
C LYS A 14 -1.48 6.57 8.84
N SER A 15 -1.37 6.16 10.08
CA SER A 15 -2.29 5.20 10.68
C SER A 15 -2.90 5.79 11.94
N HIS A 16 -3.88 5.08 12.47
CA HIS A 16 -4.50 5.49 13.72
C HIS A 16 -3.45 5.49 14.83
N GLY A 17 -3.19 6.66 15.38
CA GLY A 17 -2.21 6.80 16.46
C GLY A 17 -0.80 7.15 16.03
N GLY A 18 -0.56 7.42 14.73
CA GLY A 18 0.76 7.85 14.28
C GLY A 18 1.11 7.39 12.88
N THR A 19 2.40 7.29 12.63
CA THR A 19 2.92 6.87 11.33
C THR A 19 3.29 5.39 11.39
N ALA A 20 2.82 4.62 10.43
CA ALA A 20 3.20 3.23 10.27
C ALA A 20 4.22 3.10 9.14
N GLU A 21 5.06 2.10 9.25
CA GLU A 21 6.05 1.81 8.22
C GLU A 21 5.93 0.37 7.78
N GLY A 22 6.29 0.12 6.55
CA GLY A 22 6.22 -1.23 6.00
C GLY A 22 6.86 -1.32 4.64
N THR A 23 6.65 -2.45 4.01
CA THR A 23 7.25 -2.76 2.71
C THR A 23 6.15 -3.06 1.70
N VAL A 24 6.33 -2.57 0.49
CA VAL A 24 5.40 -2.86 -0.60
C VAL A 24 5.54 -4.32 -1.00
N GLU A 25 4.42 -5.03 -1.01
CA GLU A 25 4.38 -6.44 -1.41
C GLU A 25 3.95 -6.63 -2.85
N LYS A 26 3.01 -5.79 -3.31
CA LYS A 26 2.51 -5.90 -4.68
C LYS A 26 1.84 -4.61 -5.13
N LYS A 27 1.78 -4.44 -6.44
CA LYS A 27 1.03 -3.36 -7.07
C LYS A 27 -0.29 -3.93 -7.56
N ILE A 28 -1.38 -3.29 -7.19
CA ILE A 28 -2.72 -3.73 -7.57
C ILE A 28 -3.25 -2.79 -8.63
N THR A 29 -3.51 -3.33 -9.82
CA THR A 29 -3.98 -2.54 -10.96
C THR A 29 -5.34 -2.99 -11.46
N GLU A 30 -6.00 -3.90 -10.75
CA GLU A 30 -7.32 -4.38 -11.11
C GLU A 30 -8.09 -4.71 -9.84
N GLU A 31 -9.41 -4.89 -9.97
CA GLU A 31 -10.24 -5.24 -8.83
C GLU A 31 -9.86 -6.61 -8.31
N THR A 32 -9.63 -6.69 -7.00
CA THR A 32 -9.22 -7.94 -6.35
C THR A 32 -9.57 -7.91 -4.88
N GLU A 33 -9.42 -9.02 -4.22
CA GLU A 33 -9.51 -9.07 -2.76
C GLU A 33 -8.11 -9.08 -2.16
N ALA A 34 -7.89 -8.21 -1.20
CA ALA A 34 -6.63 -8.15 -0.49
C ALA A 34 -6.87 -7.61 0.92
N ALA A 35 -6.06 -8.06 1.87
CA ALA A 35 -6.15 -7.63 3.26
C ALA A 35 -7.56 -7.78 3.85
N GLY A 36 -8.28 -8.82 3.44
CA GLY A 36 -9.62 -9.13 3.95
C GLY A 36 -10.72 -8.24 3.42
N ARG A 37 -10.47 -7.49 2.37
CA ARG A 37 -11.49 -6.62 1.78
C ARG A 37 -11.36 -6.55 0.27
N LYS A 38 -12.44 -6.10 -0.36
CA LYS A 38 -12.44 -5.90 -1.80
C LYS A 38 -11.77 -4.58 -2.14
N VAL A 39 -10.80 -4.64 -3.02
CA VAL A 39 -10.02 -3.47 -3.45
C VAL A 39 -10.38 -3.15 -4.89
N LYS A 40 -10.80 -1.91 -5.13
CA LYS A 40 -11.07 -1.44 -6.48
C LYS A 40 -9.90 -0.59 -6.95
N ALA A 41 -9.11 -1.14 -7.84
CA ALA A 41 -7.96 -0.46 -8.40
C ALA A 41 -7.99 -0.62 -9.91
N SER A 42 -7.27 0.24 -10.61
CA SER A 42 -7.16 0.18 -12.06
C SER A 42 -5.75 0.57 -12.47
N SER A 43 -5.42 0.42 -13.75
CA SER A 43 -4.10 0.83 -14.24
C SER A 43 -3.91 2.35 -14.13
N ASP A 44 -5.01 3.11 -14.15
CA ASP A 44 -4.95 4.57 -13.97
C ASP A 44 -4.88 4.97 -12.50
N GLU A 45 -5.46 4.16 -11.63
CA GLU A 45 -5.46 4.41 -10.18
C GLU A 45 -5.02 3.16 -9.45
N PRO A 46 -3.75 2.82 -9.52
CA PRO A 46 -3.26 1.63 -8.84
C PRO A 46 -3.24 1.81 -7.33
N GLN A 47 -3.33 0.71 -6.63
CA GLN A 47 -3.15 0.68 -5.19
C GLN A 47 -2.03 -0.30 -4.86
N TYR A 48 -1.51 -0.20 -3.67
CA TYR A 48 -0.37 -1.03 -3.27
C TYR A 48 -0.70 -1.83 -2.03
N GLY A 49 -0.41 -3.11 -2.10
CA GLY A 49 -0.46 -3.97 -0.93
C GLY A 49 0.84 -3.82 -0.17
N VAL A 50 0.75 -3.51 1.11
CA VAL A 50 1.92 -3.27 1.95
C VAL A 50 1.85 -4.16 3.19
N LYS A 51 3.00 -4.50 3.71
CA LYS A 51 3.10 -5.27 4.95
C LYS A 51 3.66 -4.36 6.03
N SER A 52 2.91 -4.20 7.12
CA SER A 52 3.33 -3.40 8.25
C SER A 52 4.46 -4.09 9.00
N GLU A 53 5.54 -3.38 9.24
CA GLU A 53 6.67 -3.93 10.01
C GLU A 53 6.30 -4.15 11.46
N LYS A 54 5.47 -3.28 12.00
CA LYS A 54 5.17 -3.30 13.42
C LYS A 54 4.19 -4.41 13.78
N SER A 55 3.14 -4.58 13.00
CA SER A 55 2.11 -5.58 13.30
C SER A 55 2.26 -6.87 12.50
N GLY A 56 3.04 -6.83 11.43
CA GLY A 56 3.13 -7.96 10.51
C GLY A 56 1.88 -8.17 9.66
N GLY A 57 0.90 -7.30 9.81
CA GLY A 57 -0.33 -7.39 9.02
C GLY A 57 -0.20 -6.72 7.66
N THR A 58 -1.11 -7.06 6.76
CA THR A 58 -1.15 -6.47 5.43
C THR A 58 -2.24 -5.40 5.34
N ALA A 59 -2.01 -4.42 4.48
CA ALA A 59 -2.98 -3.37 4.21
C ALA A 59 -2.87 -2.96 2.75
N VAL A 60 -3.86 -2.22 2.28
CA VAL A 60 -3.86 -1.70 0.91
C VAL A 60 -4.04 -0.20 0.98
N HIS A 61 -3.16 0.53 0.32
CA HIS A 61 -3.20 1.99 0.30
C HIS A 61 -2.99 2.52 -1.10
N LYS A 62 -3.58 3.69 -1.35
CA LYS A 62 -3.34 4.42 -2.60
C LYS A 62 -1.95 5.02 -2.56
N PRO A 63 -1.32 5.25 -3.73
CA PRO A 63 0.02 5.85 -3.75
C PRO A 63 0.07 7.21 -3.05
N SER A 64 -1.01 7.98 -3.11
CA SER A 64 -1.05 9.29 -2.45
C SER A 64 -1.01 9.20 -0.92
N ALA A 65 -1.33 8.03 -0.37
CA ALA A 65 -1.28 7.80 1.07
C ALA A 65 0.07 7.27 1.53
N LEU A 66 0.95 6.90 0.61
CA LEU A 66 2.25 6.32 0.91
C LEU A 66 3.37 7.31 0.70
N ASN A 67 4.37 7.24 1.55
CA ASN A 67 5.59 8.03 1.41
C ASN A 67 6.76 7.06 1.32
N LYS A 68 7.63 7.28 0.36
CA LYS A 68 8.82 6.46 0.19
C LYS A 68 9.92 6.94 1.13
N ASP A 69 10.46 6.03 1.87
CA ASP A 69 11.59 6.33 2.77
C ASP A 69 12.92 6.22 2.06
#